data_90225d475af8d7b55fe3ffe02a0bd200
#
_entry.id   90225d475af8d7b55fe3ffe02a0bd200
#
_cell.length_a   1.000
_cell.length_b   1.000
_cell.length_c   1.000
_cell.angle_alpha   90.00
_cell.angle_beta   90.00
_cell.angle_gamma   90.00
#
_symmetry.space_group_name_H-M   'P 1'
#
loop_
_entity.id
_entity.type
_entity.pdbx_description
1 polymer ?
#
loop_
_entity_poly.entity_id
_entity_poly.type
_entity_poly.pdbx_seq_one_letter_code
_entity_poly.pdbx_strand_id
1 'polypeptide(L)'
;LIRIGDHEDGCADSIVWELVYEGPISGCMDPNACNFNPLATIDDGSCLPQGHPDCPAGPDLLLVEENLVNSIYVDEIFSNDPCLIQEGCLRDYGTRDILRFTTTIENIGEEDYYIGEPSFDNPTQFTWNNCHNHFHYDSYAEYVLFAEDGTEIPIGFKNGFCVIDLGCTTGSPQFGCGNMGIAAGCWDEYWSALECQWIDVTDIPDGRYTFVTRVNWLNAPDALGRLEMDTLNNWGQVCILLDRSSGELEMTIDPDCPPYVDCQGTPYGNVQPDCNGECGGTAVRGDLDASGSQEMTDAAEYVDLI
;
A
#
# COMPACT_ATOMS: atom_id res chain seq x y z
N LEU A 1 22.96 -18.09 -2.61
CA LEU A 1 22.24 -18.52 -1.39
C LEU A 1 23.26 -19.18 -0.46
N ILE A 2 23.35 -18.71 0.78
CA ILE A 2 24.19 -19.36 1.80
C ILE A 2 23.24 -20.22 2.65
N ARG A 3 23.37 -21.54 2.58
CA ARG A 3 22.65 -22.44 3.49
C ARG A 3 23.58 -22.84 4.64
N ILE A 4 23.08 -22.71 5.89
CA ILE A 4 23.71 -23.23 7.07
C ILE A 4 23.00 -24.56 7.38
N GLY A 5 23.71 -25.67 7.25
CA GLY A 5 23.23 -26.98 7.64
C GLY A 5 23.82 -27.37 8.98
N ASP A 6 23.00 -27.80 9.93
CA ASP A 6 23.45 -28.43 11.17
C ASP A 6 23.55 -29.93 10.93
N HIS A 7 24.70 -30.52 11.28
CA HIS A 7 24.92 -31.97 11.20
C HIS A 7 24.68 -32.59 12.56
N GLU A 8 23.63 -33.37 12.72
CA GLU A 8 23.21 -34.02 13.98
C GLU A 8 24.14 -35.15 14.46
N ASP A 9 25.45 -35.03 14.30
CA ASP A 9 26.40 -35.99 14.88
C ASP A 9 27.27 -35.30 15.91
N GLY A 10 26.71 -35.07 17.03
CA GLY A 10 27.17 -34.74 18.41
C GLY A 10 28.62 -34.50 18.77
N CYS A 11 29.57 -34.30 17.83
CA CYS A 11 31.00 -34.12 18.11
C CYS A 11 31.79 -33.34 17.06
N ALA A 12 31.22 -32.45 16.26
CA ALA A 12 32.03 -31.63 15.36
C ALA A 12 31.48 -30.24 15.18
N ASP A 13 32.20 -29.25 15.68
CA ASP A 13 32.04 -27.81 15.34
C ASP A 13 32.44 -27.53 13.87
N SER A 14 31.76 -28.14 12.93
CA SER A 14 31.98 -27.81 11.51
C SER A 14 30.73 -27.23 10.89
N ILE A 15 30.75 -25.94 10.64
CA ILE A 15 29.77 -25.25 9.79
C ILE A 15 30.14 -25.53 8.34
N VAL A 16 29.30 -26.27 7.61
CA VAL A 16 29.48 -26.45 6.18
C VAL A 16 28.77 -25.33 5.45
N TRP A 17 29.54 -24.51 4.74
CA TRP A 17 29.04 -23.48 3.85
C TRP A 17 28.91 -24.04 2.44
N GLU A 18 27.71 -24.16 1.93
CA GLU A 18 27.47 -24.42 0.50
C GLU A 18 27.26 -23.11 -0.22
N LEU A 19 28.17 -22.73 -1.07
CA LEU A 19 28.06 -21.57 -1.95
C LEU A 19 27.38 -22.03 -3.24
N VAL A 20 26.09 -21.84 -3.36
CA VAL A 20 25.37 -22.06 -4.62
C VAL A 20 25.53 -20.79 -5.47
N TYR A 21 26.36 -20.84 -6.49
CA TYR A 21 26.45 -19.79 -7.50
C TYR A 21 25.28 -19.97 -8.49
N GLU A 22 24.25 -19.18 -8.32
CA GLU A 22 23.26 -19.00 -9.39
C GLU A 22 23.85 -17.99 -10.38
N GLY A 23 24.08 -18.42 -11.60
CA GLY A 23 24.61 -17.55 -12.67
C GLY A 23 23.70 -16.31 -12.88
N PRO A 24 24.18 -15.32 -13.63
CA PRO A 24 23.38 -14.11 -13.87
C PRO A 24 22.06 -14.47 -14.56
N ILE A 25 20.98 -13.93 -14.01
CA ILE A 25 19.62 -14.07 -14.57
C ILE A 25 19.40 -12.88 -15.50
N SER A 26 19.15 -13.16 -16.78
CA SER A 26 18.78 -12.13 -17.76
C SER A 26 17.27 -11.92 -17.76
N GLY A 27 16.84 -10.67 -17.90
CA GLY A 27 15.43 -10.30 -17.96
C GLY A 27 15.25 -8.79 -17.88
N CYS A 28 14.02 -8.34 -17.99
CA CYS A 28 13.69 -6.93 -17.81
C CYS A 28 13.94 -6.51 -16.36
N MET A 29 14.70 -5.44 -16.15
CA MET A 29 15.02 -4.88 -14.84
C MET A 29 14.25 -3.57 -14.55
N ASP A 30 13.38 -3.11 -15.46
CA ASP A 30 12.53 -1.95 -15.21
C ASP A 30 11.31 -2.37 -14.37
N PRO A 31 11.18 -1.88 -13.13
CA PRO A 31 10.03 -2.23 -12.26
C PRO A 31 8.69 -1.71 -12.78
N ASN A 32 8.69 -0.77 -13.74
CA ASN A 32 7.49 -0.26 -14.38
C ASN A 32 7.10 -1.06 -15.64
N ALA A 33 7.86 -2.07 -16.01
CA ALA A 33 7.53 -2.91 -17.16
C ALA A 33 6.59 -4.05 -16.75
N CYS A 34 5.63 -4.40 -17.60
CA CYS A 34 4.68 -5.49 -17.34
C CYS A 34 5.35 -6.90 -17.31
N ASN A 35 6.55 -7.01 -17.83
CA ASN A 35 7.38 -8.23 -17.80
C ASN A 35 8.62 -8.07 -16.91
N PHE A 36 8.55 -7.20 -15.90
CA PHE A 36 9.61 -7.03 -14.92
C PHE A 36 9.99 -8.37 -14.26
N ASN A 37 11.28 -8.65 -14.19
CA ASN A 37 11.78 -9.82 -13.49
C ASN A 37 12.59 -9.40 -12.26
N PRO A 38 12.03 -9.49 -11.04
CA PRO A 38 12.71 -9.08 -9.82
C PRO A 38 13.94 -9.91 -9.48
N LEU A 39 14.12 -11.05 -10.13
CA LEU A 39 15.31 -11.90 -9.99
C LEU A 39 16.39 -11.59 -11.04
N ALA A 40 16.09 -10.75 -12.03
CA ALA A 40 17.06 -10.39 -13.06
C ALA A 40 18.26 -9.64 -12.44
N THR A 41 19.44 -10.03 -12.83
CA THR A 41 20.71 -9.40 -12.46
C THR A 41 21.41 -8.78 -13.67
N ILE A 42 20.90 -9.01 -14.87
CA ILE A 42 21.34 -8.41 -16.13
C ILE A 42 20.09 -8.01 -16.91
N ASP A 43 20.00 -6.71 -17.25
CA ASP A 43 18.99 -6.24 -18.18
C ASP A 43 19.30 -6.73 -19.60
N ASP A 44 18.36 -7.45 -20.20
CA ASP A 44 18.48 -7.98 -21.56
C ASP A 44 17.77 -7.12 -22.61
N GLY A 45 17.22 -5.99 -22.21
CA GLY A 45 16.48 -5.06 -23.08
C GLY A 45 15.12 -5.58 -23.51
N SER A 46 14.57 -6.60 -22.84
CA SER A 46 13.26 -7.19 -23.15
C SER A 46 12.08 -6.45 -22.52
N CYS A 47 12.31 -5.34 -21.82
CA CYS A 47 11.26 -4.62 -21.12
C CYS A 47 10.11 -4.20 -22.03
N LEU A 48 8.89 -4.57 -21.64
CA LEU A 48 7.65 -4.20 -22.29
C LEU A 48 6.93 -3.15 -21.44
N PRO A 49 6.50 -2.02 -22.02
CA PRO A 49 5.72 -1.04 -21.28
C PRO A 49 4.37 -1.64 -20.84
N GLN A 50 3.82 -1.10 -19.76
CA GLN A 50 2.46 -1.44 -19.30
C GLN A 50 1.46 -1.33 -20.44
N GLY A 51 0.49 -2.27 -20.50
CA GLY A 51 -0.51 -2.34 -21.56
C GLY A 51 0.02 -2.79 -22.94
N HIS A 52 1.28 -3.27 -23.04
CA HIS A 52 1.78 -3.84 -24.30
C HIS A 52 1.06 -5.15 -24.62
N PRO A 53 0.67 -5.41 -25.90
CA PRO A 53 -0.09 -6.64 -26.27
C PRO A 53 0.62 -7.96 -25.96
N ASP A 54 1.96 -7.93 -25.85
CA ASP A 54 2.76 -9.10 -25.54
C ASP A 54 3.09 -9.21 -24.03
N CYS A 55 2.47 -8.39 -23.17
CA CYS A 55 2.56 -8.57 -21.73
C CYS A 55 2.07 -9.97 -21.34
N PRO A 56 2.71 -10.64 -20.37
CA PRO A 56 2.20 -11.92 -19.85
C PRO A 56 0.76 -11.77 -19.35
N ALA A 57 -0.10 -12.75 -19.62
CA ALA A 57 -1.41 -12.80 -18.99
C ALA A 57 -1.26 -12.84 -17.47
N GLY A 58 -2.02 -12.03 -16.77
CA GLY A 58 -1.96 -11.90 -15.32
C GLY A 58 -3.22 -11.27 -14.75
N PRO A 59 -3.26 -11.07 -13.43
CA PRO A 59 -4.23 -10.18 -12.81
C PRO A 59 -3.98 -8.74 -13.25
N ASP A 60 -5.01 -7.90 -13.10
CA ASP A 60 -4.94 -6.47 -13.40
C ASP A 60 -5.95 -5.76 -12.49
N LEU A 61 -5.46 -5.17 -11.41
CA LEU A 61 -6.29 -4.51 -10.41
C LEU A 61 -6.56 -3.08 -10.86
N LEU A 62 -7.82 -2.75 -11.05
CA LEU A 62 -8.30 -1.40 -11.35
C LEU A 62 -8.91 -0.78 -10.09
N LEU A 63 -8.41 0.36 -9.66
CA LEU A 63 -9.09 1.18 -8.65
C LEU A 63 -10.13 2.07 -9.31
N VAL A 64 -11.42 1.89 -8.93
CA VAL A 64 -12.53 2.62 -9.53
C VAL A 64 -12.64 4.02 -8.94
N GLU A 65 -11.90 4.97 -9.52
CA GLU A 65 -11.82 6.37 -9.05
C GLU A 65 -13.19 7.04 -8.97
N GLU A 66 -14.12 6.74 -9.89
CA GLU A 66 -15.45 7.32 -9.88
C GLU A 66 -16.21 7.04 -8.58
N ASN A 67 -16.06 5.85 -8.00
CA ASN A 67 -16.69 5.48 -6.74
C ASN A 67 -16.08 6.26 -5.56
N LEU A 68 -14.77 6.51 -5.55
CA LEU A 68 -14.11 7.38 -4.59
C LEU A 68 -14.69 8.80 -4.66
N VAL A 69 -14.63 9.43 -5.84
CA VAL A 69 -15.06 10.83 -6.04
C VAL A 69 -16.54 11.03 -5.70
N ASN A 70 -17.40 10.08 -6.06
CA ASN A 70 -18.85 10.18 -5.82
C ASN A 70 -19.28 9.88 -4.39
N SER A 71 -18.42 9.27 -3.59
CA SER A 71 -18.77 8.81 -2.23
C SER A 71 -18.08 9.56 -1.09
N ILE A 72 -17.08 10.38 -1.39
CA ILE A 72 -16.32 11.09 -0.35
C ILE A 72 -17.15 12.19 0.31
N TYR A 73 -17.16 12.21 1.65
CA TYR A 73 -17.85 13.24 2.44
C TYR A 73 -17.27 13.37 3.84
N VAL A 74 -17.51 14.54 4.47
CA VAL A 74 -17.16 14.80 5.87
C VAL A 74 -18.16 14.15 6.79
N ASP A 75 -17.68 13.56 7.87
CA ASP A 75 -18.47 13.09 9.01
C ASP A 75 -17.73 13.42 10.32
N GLU A 76 -18.44 13.48 11.43
CA GLU A 76 -17.88 13.65 12.76
C GLU A 76 -18.26 12.43 13.61
N ILE A 77 -17.28 11.84 14.26
CA ILE A 77 -17.51 10.73 15.17
C ILE A 77 -16.93 11.01 16.55
N PHE A 78 -17.59 10.51 17.58
CA PHE A 78 -17.02 10.44 18.93
C PHE A 78 -16.65 8.99 19.24
N SER A 79 -15.40 8.75 19.60
CA SER A 79 -14.96 7.42 20.00
C SER A 79 -14.04 7.43 21.21
N ASN A 80 -14.18 6.40 22.03
CA ASN A 80 -13.24 5.99 23.06
C ASN A 80 -12.89 4.50 22.91
N ASP A 81 -13.12 3.92 21.74
CA ASP A 81 -12.81 2.54 21.42
C ASP A 81 -11.32 2.37 21.15
N PRO A 82 -10.59 1.57 21.96
CA PRO A 82 -9.18 1.33 21.75
C PRO A 82 -8.87 0.59 20.43
N CYS A 83 -9.83 -0.14 19.85
CA CYS A 83 -9.65 -0.83 18.59
C CYS A 83 -9.44 0.15 17.44
N LEU A 84 -10.17 1.26 17.40
CA LEU A 84 -10.01 2.27 16.35
C LEU A 84 -8.62 2.93 16.37
N ILE A 85 -8.02 3.07 17.57
CA ILE A 85 -6.64 3.57 17.70
C ILE A 85 -5.64 2.48 17.32
N GLN A 86 -5.84 1.25 17.80
CA GLN A 86 -4.93 0.13 17.55
C GLN A 86 -4.84 -0.23 16.06
N GLU A 87 -5.96 -0.08 15.34
CA GLU A 87 -6.03 -0.33 13.90
C GLU A 87 -5.59 0.88 13.05
N GLY A 88 -5.25 2.00 13.67
CA GLY A 88 -4.86 3.21 12.98
C GLY A 88 -6.03 4.01 12.38
N CYS A 89 -7.28 3.59 12.60
CA CYS A 89 -8.47 4.26 12.05
C CYS A 89 -8.63 5.69 12.57
N LEU A 90 -8.21 5.94 13.81
CA LEU A 90 -8.18 7.25 14.46
C LEU A 90 -6.82 7.50 15.09
N ARG A 91 -6.41 8.76 15.11
CA ARG A 91 -5.14 9.18 15.70
C ARG A 91 -5.22 9.41 17.21
N ASP A 92 -6.43 9.69 17.73
CA ASP A 92 -6.69 9.91 19.16
C ASP A 92 -8.16 9.64 19.50
N TYR A 93 -8.47 9.62 20.81
CA TYR A 93 -9.83 9.51 21.34
C TYR A 93 -10.59 10.83 21.27
N GLY A 94 -11.90 10.75 21.47
CA GLY A 94 -12.79 11.91 21.53
C GLY A 94 -13.54 12.17 20.24
N THR A 95 -13.88 13.42 20.01
CA THR A 95 -14.55 13.86 18.77
C THR A 95 -13.49 14.02 17.68
N ARG A 96 -13.72 13.36 16.53
CA ARG A 96 -12.82 13.36 15.39
C ARG A 96 -13.57 13.70 14.11
N ASP A 97 -12.97 14.61 13.34
CA ASP A 97 -13.39 14.90 11.97
C ASP A 97 -12.81 13.84 11.04
N ILE A 98 -13.65 13.20 10.26
CA ILE A 98 -13.24 12.14 9.34
C ILE A 98 -13.77 12.40 7.93
N LEU A 99 -13.02 11.93 6.94
CA LEU A 99 -13.51 11.83 5.57
C LEU A 99 -13.83 10.37 5.27
N ARG A 100 -15.10 10.10 5.01
CA ARG A 100 -15.59 8.78 4.58
C ARG A 100 -15.58 8.68 3.07
N PHE A 101 -15.27 7.51 2.55
CA PHE A 101 -15.24 7.25 1.12
C PHE A 101 -15.40 5.75 0.83
N THR A 102 -15.78 5.42 -0.39
CA THR A 102 -15.83 4.05 -0.90
C THR A 102 -14.57 3.75 -1.70
N THR A 103 -13.99 2.59 -1.46
CA THR A 103 -12.91 2.05 -2.29
C THR A 103 -13.42 0.81 -3.01
N THR A 104 -13.40 0.80 -4.33
CA THR A 104 -13.76 -0.34 -5.16
C THR A 104 -12.54 -0.76 -5.98
N ILE A 105 -12.20 -2.03 -5.93
CA ILE A 105 -11.06 -2.62 -6.62
C ILE A 105 -11.58 -3.75 -7.49
N GLU A 106 -11.41 -3.63 -8.80
CA GLU A 106 -11.82 -4.64 -9.78
C GLU A 106 -10.59 -5.37 -10.32
N ASN A 107 -10.68 -6.67 -10.49
CA ASN A 107 -9.70 -7.40 -11.28
C ASN A 107 -10.21 -7.50 -12.73
N ILE A 108 -9.69 -6.64 -13.59
CA ILE A 108 -10.01 -6.58 -15.02
C ILE A 108 -9.08 -7.45 -15.87
N GLY A 109 -8.12 -8.13 -15.23
CA GLY A 109 -7.15 -9.02 -15.86
C GLY A 109 -7.76 -10.34 -16.36
N GLU A 110 -6.90 -11.15 -16.96
CA GLU A 110 -7.27 -12.45 -17.51
C GLU A 110 -7.13 -13.59 -16.48
N GLU A 111 -6.41 -13.33 -15.37
CA GLU A 111 -6.12 -14.28 -14.30
C GLU A 111 -6.57 -13.74 -12.95
N ASP A 112 -6.83 -14.66 -12.01
CA ASP A 112 -7.20 -14.29 -10.64
C ASP A 112 -6.01 -13.59 -9.95
N TYR A 113 -6.25 -12.52 -9.18
CA TYR A 113 -5.29 -11.98 -8.22
C TYR A 113 -5.36 -12.81 -6.94
N TYR A 114 -4.39 -13.70 -6.74
CA TYR A 114 -4.42 -14.67 -5.65
C TYR A 114 -3.51 -14.25 -4.50
N ILE A 115 -4.09 -14.01 -3.33
CA ILE A 115 -3.37 -13.67 -2.09
C ILE A 115 -3.09 -14.92 -1.26
N GLY A 116 -4.04 -15.82 -1.16
CA GLY A 116 -3.88 -17.11 -0.51
C GLY A 116 -4.65 -17.29 0.80
N GLU A 117 -4.39 -18.41 1.46
CA GLU A 117 -5.02 -18.75 2.74
C GLU A 117 -4.28 -18.07 3.89
N PRO A 118 -5.00 -17.30 4.75
CA PRO A 118 -4.40 -16.66 5.91
C PRO A 118 -3.82 -17.70 6.89
N SER A 119 -2.61 -17.42 7.39
CA SER A 119 -1.93 -18.31 8.31
C SER A 119 -1.06 -17.56 9.31
N PHE A 120 -0.99 -18.05 10.56
CA PHE A 120 0.00 -17.59 11.56
C PHE A 120 1.45 -17.94 11.17
N ASP A 121 1.63 -18.86 10.23
CA ASP A 121 2.96 -19.25 9.72
C ASP A 121 3.49 -18.24 8.68
N ASN A 122 2.67 -17.29 8.24
CA ASN A 122 3.07 -16.22 7.33
C ASN A 122 2.79 -14.81 7.94
N PRO A 123 3.50 -14.41 8.99
CA PRO A 123 3.27 -13.14 9.70
C PRO A 123 3.73 -11.90 8.92
N THR A 124 4.43 -12.06 7.80
CA THR A 124 4.86 -10.94 6.95
C THR A 124 3.78 -10.53 5.95
N GLN A 125 2.77 -11.36 5.74
CA GLN A 125 1.72 -11.15 4.78
C GLN A 125 0.34 -11.02 5.44
N PHE A 126 0.12 -11.75 6.55
CA PHE A 126 -1.14 -11.75 7.26
C PHE A 126 -0.96 -11.42 8.73
N THR A 127 -1.76 -10.48 9.22
CA THR A 127 -1.82 -10.13 10.64
C THR A 127 -3.17 -10.53 11.23
N TRP A 128 -3.15 -11.26 12.37
CA TRP A 128 -4.38 -11.56 13.09
C TRP A 128 -4.89 -10.32 13.81
N ASN A 129 -6.10 -9.91 13.50
CA ASN A 129 -6.74 -8.78 14.14
C ASN A 129 -7.64 -9.24 15.29
N ASN A 130 -7.31 -8.82 16.52
CA ASN A 130 -8.08 -9.16 17.71
C ASN A 130 -9.39 -8.38 17.83
N CYS A 131 -9.51 -7.23 17.19
CA CYS A 131 -10.71 -6.41 17.18
C CYS A 131 -11.83 -7.02 16.32
N HIS A 132 -11.43 -7.63 15.20
CA HIS A 132 -12.36 -8.23 14.24
C HIS A 132 -12.37 -9.76 14.27
N ASN A 133 -11.45 -10.41 15.00
CA ASN A 133 -11.31 -11.87 15.09
C ASN A 133 -11.15 -12.56 13.72
N HIS A 134 -10.41 -11.95 12.82
CA HIS A 134 -10.00 -12.54 11.54
C HIS A 134 -8.61 -12.03 11.12
N PHE A 135 -8.05 -12.64 10.07
CA PHE A 135 -6.80 -12.19 9.48
C PHE A 135 -7.04 -10.99 8.57
N HIS A 136 -6.08 -10.07 8.58
CA HIS A 136 -5.92 -9.01 7.58
C HIS A 136 -4.75 -9.35 6.66
N TYR A 137 -4.86 -8.97 5.40
CA TYR A 137 -3.76 -8.90 4.46
C TYR A 137 -3.25 -7.46 4.48
N ASP A 138 -2.01 -7.30 4.94
CA ASP A 138 -1.43 -5.98 5.14
C ASP A 138 -0.84 -5.43 3.84
N SER A 139 -0.84 -4.11 3.70
CA SER A 139 -0.25 -3.39 2.55
C SER A 139 -0.90 -3.71 1.19
N TYR A 140 -2.16 -4.17 1.19
CA TYR A 140 -2.93 -4.40 -0.03
C TYR A 140 -3.40 -3.10 -0.66
N ALA A 141 -4.00 -2.23 0.13
CA ALA A 141 -4.42 -0.91 -0.27
C ALA A 141 -3.90 0.13 0.72
N GLU A 142 -3.70 1.34 0.25
CA GLU A 142 -3.21 2.45 1.04
C GLU A 142 -3.99 3.72 0.73
N TYR A 143 -4.13 4.56 1.74
CA TYR A 143 -4.75 5.87 1.67
C TYR A 143 -3.69 6.91 2.01
N VAL A 144 -3.51 7.88 1.13
CA VAL A 144 -2.47 8.91 1.27
C VAL A 144 -3.08 10.28 1.03
N LEU A 145 -2.67 11.25 1.83
CA LEU A 145 -3.06 12.65 1.65
C LEU A 145 -1.81 13.48 1.33
N PHE A 146 -1.81 14.14 0.18
CA PHE A 146 -0.71 15.01 -0.21
C PHE A 146 -1.12 16.48 -0.15
N ALA A 147 -0.26 17.32 0.41
CA ALA A 147 -0.36 18.77 0.29
C ALA A 147 -0.05 19.24 -1.14
N GLU A 148 -0.33 20.51 -1.44
CA GLU A 148 -0.08 21.09 -2.78
C GLU A 148 1.39 21.04 -3.23
N ASP A 149 2.33 21.00 -2.29
CA ASP A 149 3.76 20.87 -2.57
C ASP A 149 4.23 19.42 -2.75
N GLY A 150 3.32 18.46 -2.71
CA GLY A 150 3.60 17.03 -2.82
C GLY A 150 4.04 16.37 -1.51
N THR A 151 4.08 17.12 -0.40
CA THR A 151 4.41 16.54 0.91
C THR A 151 3.28 15.62 1.36
N GLU A 152 3.63 14.40 1.76
CA GLU A 152 2.69 13.47 2.38
C GLU A 152 2.30 13.94 3.78
N ILE A 153 1.00 13.99 4.03
CA ILE A 153 0.43 14.39 5.32
C ILE A 153 0.07 13.14 6.11
N PRO A 154 0.60 12.97 7.32
CA PRO A 154 0.22 11.84 8.17
C PRO A 154 -1.27 11.86 8.52
N ILE A 155 -1.97 10.80 8.19
CA ILE A 155 -3.39 10.58 8.47
C ILE A 155 -3.61 9.32 9.32
N GLY A 156 -4.76 9.21 9.99
CA GLY A 156 -5.22 7.98 10.59
C GLY A 156 -6.07 7.21 9.59
N PHE A 157 -5.71 5.96 9.30
CA PHE A 157 -6.47 5.07 8.43
C PHE A 157 -6.18 3.61 8.75
N LYS A 158 -7.10 2.73 8.38
CA LYS A 158 -6.92 1.28 8.50
C LYS A 158 -6.04 0.75 7.36
N ASN A 159 -5.04 -0.04 7.72
CA ASN A 159 -4.15 -0.69 6.77
C ASN A 159 -4.19 -2.22 6.92
N GLY A 160 -5.38 -2.79 6.86
CA GLY A 160 -5.54 -4.24 6.91
C GLY A 160 -6.91 -4.63 6.37
N PHE A 161 -6.93 -5.56 5.44
CA PHE A 161 -8.14 -5.90 4.67
C PHE A 161 -8.35 -7.41 4.63
N CYS A 162 -9.62 -7.81 4.55
CA CYS A 162 -10.01 -9.13 4.11
C CYS A 162 -10.42 -9.02 2.64
N VAL A 163 -9.55 -9.42 1.73
CA VAL A 163 -9.74 -9.26 0.28
C VAL A 163 -10.60 -10.39 -0.26
N ILE A 164 -11.74 -10.05 -0.86
CA ILE A 164 -12.78 -11.00 -1.25
C ILE A 164 -13.42 -10.66 -2.59
N ASP A 165 -14.13 -11.61 -3.19
CA ASP A 165 -15.06 -11.34 -4.29
C ASP A 165 -16.42 -10.91 -3.74
N LEU A 166 -16.69 -9.61 -3.71
CA LEU A 166 -18.00 -9.12 -3.30
C LEU A 166 -19.04 -9.28 -4.41
N GLY A 167 -18.61 -9.19 -5.66
CA GLY A 167 -19.42 -9.40 -6.84
C GLY A 167 -18.56 -9.58 -8.08
N CYS A 168 -19.19 -9.94 -9.22
CA CYS A 168 -18.51 -10.15 -10.48
C CYS A 168 -19.33 -9.59 -11.65
N THR A 169 -18.65 -8.96 -12.61
CA THR A 169 -19.22 -8.62 -13.93
C THR A 169 -19.23 -9.83 -14.86
N THR A 170 -18.20 -10.68 -14.74
CA THR A 170 -18.08 -11.94 -15.45
C THR A 170 -17.62 -13.02 -14.49
N GLY A 171 -17.98 -14.28 -14.73
CA GLY A 171 -17.59 -15.35 -13.82
C GLY A 171 -18.49 -15.47 -12.57
N SER A 172 -17.89 -15.89 -11.47
CA SER A 172 -18.55 -16.06 -10.17
C SER A 172 -17.56 -15.92 -9.02
N PRO A 173 -17.99 -15.43 -7.84
CA PRO A 173 -17.13 -15.30 -6.67
C PRO A 173 -16.45 -16.61 -6.28
N GLN A 174 -15.15 -16.53 -5.97
CA GLN A 174 -14.31 -17.66 -5.56
C GLN A 174 -13.60 -17.40 -4.23
N PHE A 175 -13.33 -16.14 -3.92
CA PHE A 175 -12.50 -15.74 -2.78
C PHE A 175 -13.30 -15.14 -1.62
N GLY A 176 -12.76 -15.31 -0.42
CA GLY A 176 -13.31 -14.83 0.84
C GLY A 176 -12.25 -14.75 1.92
N CYS A 177 -12.58 -14.33 3.15
CA CYS A 177 -11.60 -14.12 4.22
C CYS A 177 -10.79 -15.39 4.62
N GLY A 178 -11.23 -16.57 4.26
CA GLY A 178 -10.50 -17.83 4.50
C GLY A 178 -9.55 -18.23 3.36
N ASN A 179 -9.68 -17.63 2.21
CA ASN A 179 -8.82 -17.80 1.04
C ASN A 179 -8.95 -16.52 0.21
N MET A 180 -8.02 -15.60 0.37
CA MET A 180 -8.14 -14.24 -0.13
C MET A 180 -7.67 -14.10 -1.58
N GLY A 181 -8.29 -13.14 -2.28
CA GLY A 181 -7.99 -12.82 -3.66
C GLY A 181 -9.14 -12.07 -4.33
N ILE A 182 -8.97 -11.71 -5.60
CA ILE A 182 -10.03 -11.20 -6.48
C ILE A 182 -9.98 -12.00 -7.79
N ALA A 183 -11.05 -12.74 -8.09
CA ALA A 183 -11.15 -13.52 -9.32
C ALA A 183 -11.22 -12.61 -10.56
N ALA A 184 -10.74 -13.09 -11.69
CA ALA A 184 -10.84 -12.36 -12.96
C ALA A 184 -12.30 -11.97 -13.25
N GLY A 185 -12.55 -10.68 -13.51
CA GLY A 185 -13.87 -10.10 -13.72
C GLY A 185 -14.73 -9.92 -12.47
N CYS A 186 -14.13 -10.03 -11.27
CA CYS A 186 -14.78 -9.76 -9.99
C CYS A 186 -14.22 -8.51 -9.34
N TRP A 187 -14.87 -8.05 -8.27
CA TRP A 187 -14.45 -6.87 -7.50
C TRP A 187 -14.63 -7.06 -5.99
N ASP A 188 -13.82 -6.33 -5.25
CA ASP A 188 -13.97 -6.06 -3.83
C ASP A 188 -14.38 -4.60 -3.60
N GLU A 189 -15.19 -4.32 -2.56
CA GLU A 189 -15.67 -2.98 -2.29
C GLU A 189 -15.80 -2.72 -0.79
N TYR A 190 -15.19 -1.63 -0.36
CA TYR A 190 -15.25 -1.11 1.00
C TYR A 190 -16.09 0.17 1.00
N TRP A 191 -17.35 0.06 1.43
CA TRP A 191 -18.30 1.17 1.43
C TRP A 191 -17.97 2.20 2.48
N SER A 192 -18.23 3.47 2.18
CA SER A 192 -18.04 4.61 3.10
C SER A 192 -18.76 4.46 4.45
N ALA A 193 -19.79 3.62 4.56
CA ALA A 193 -20.49 3.34 5.80
C ALA A 193 -19.81 2.27 6.68
N LEU A 194 -18.81 1.56 6.17
CA LEU A 194 -18.08 0.57 6.96
C LEU A 194 -17.26 1.25 8.06
N GLU A 195 -17.06 0.53 9.16
CA GLU A 195 -16.16 0.97 10.22
C GLU A 195 -14.71 1.03 9.71
N CYS A 196 -14.02 2.09 10.08
CA CYS A 196 -12.66 2.39 9.61
C CYS A 196 -12.52 2.66 8.09
N GLN A 197 -13.60 2.76 7.33
CA GLN A 197 -13.54 3.19 5.94
C GLN A 197 -13.58 4.72 5.84
N TRP A 198 -12.55 5.34 6.41
CA TRP A 198 -12.32 6.79 6.47
C TRP A 198 -10.86 7.11 6.72
N ILE A 199 -10.50 8.39 6.56
CA ILE A 199 -9.27 8.97 7.09
C ILE A 199 -9.60 9.99 8.17
N ASP A 200 -8.78 10.03 9.23
CA ASP A 200 -8.87 11.01 10.33
C ASP A 200 -8.14 12.29 9.94
N VAL A 201 -8.91 13.37 9.77
CA VAL A 201 -8.40 14.68 9.33
C VAL A 201 -8.50 15.77 10.39
N THR A 202 -8.79 15.41 11.65
CA THR A 202 -9.00 16.36 12.74
C THR A 202 -7.85 17.34 12.90
N ASP A 203 -6.63 16.85 12.85
CA ASP A 203 -5.42 17.63 13.09
C ASP A 203 -4.78 18.14 11.77
N ILE A 204 -5.47 17.98 10.64
CA ILE A 204 -5.02 18.46 9.35
C ILE A 204 -5.41 19.94 9.19
N PRO A 205 -4.50 20.85 8.85
CA PRO A 205 -4.83 22.25 8.61
C PRO A 205 -5.83 22.47 7.47
N ASP A 206 -6.53 23.61 7.48
CA ASP A 206 -7.31 24.02 6.33
C ASP A 206 -6.39 24.23 5.13
N GLY A 207 -6.86 23.81 3.94
CA GLY A 207 -6.06 23.88 2.72
C GLY A 207 -6.53 22.93 1.64
N ARG A 208 -5.81 22.97 0.52
CA ARG A 208 -6.03 22.07 -0.62
C ARG A 208 -5.14 20.84 -0.49
N TYR A 209 -5.72 19.68 -0.76
CA TYR A 209 -5.06 18.39 -0.67
C TYR A 209 -5.43 17.51 -1.85
N THR A 210 -4.54 16.61 -2.23
CA THR A 210 -4.83 15.47 -3.10
C THR A 210 -4.95 14.22 -2.24
N PHE A 211 -6.15 13.67 -2.14
CA PHE A 211 -6.38 12.39 -1.49
C PHE A 211 -6.25 11.29 -2.52
N VAL A 212 -5.37 10.33 -2.26
CA VAL A 212 -5.05 9.21 -3.13
C VAL A 212 -5.42 7.91 -2.44
N THR A 213 -6.08 7.03 -3.18
CA THR A 213 -6.22 5.61 -2.83
C THR A 213 -5.41 4.80 -3.83
N ARG A 214 -4.69 3.80 -3.37
CA ARG A 214 -3.86 2.98 -4.24
C ARG A 214 -3.81 1.53 -3.77
N VAL A 215 -3.72 0.59 -4.72
CA VAL A 215 -3.64 -0.84 -4.47
C VAL A 215 -2.40 -1.40 -5.14
N ASN A 216 -1.72 -2.36 -4.51
CA ASN A 216 -0.49 -3.01 -5.00
C ASN A 216 0.49 -2.07 -5.74
N TRP A 217 0.64 -0.85 -5.24
CA TRP A 217 1.42 0.22 -5.90
C TRP A 217 2.92 -0.05 -5.99
N LEU A 218 3.41 -1.06 -5.27
CA LEU A 218 4.81 -1.51 -5.34
C LEU A 218 5.02 -2.59 -6.40
N ASN A 219 3.97 -2.92 -7.18
CA ASN A 219 3.99 -3.98 -8.18
C ASN A 219 4.53 -5.31 -7.61
N ALA A 220 4.08 -5.66 -6.40
CA ALA A 220 4.42 -6.93 -5.82
C ALA A 220 3.71 -8.08 -6.57
N PRO A 221 4.39 -9.20 -6.81
CA PRO A 221 3.73 -10.35 -7.40
C PRO A 221 2.67 -10.93 -6.45
N ASP A 222 1.62 -11.50 -6.99
CA ASP A 222 0.64 -12.26 -6.23
C ASP A 222 1.25 -13.52 -5.58
N ALA A 223 0.49 -14.27 -4.79
CA ALA A 223 1.00 -15.47 -4.10
C ALA A 223 1.42 -16.60 -5.05
N LEU A 224 1.07 -16.54 -6.34
CA LEU A 224 1.53 -17.46 -7.39
C LEU A 224 2.74 -16.93 -8.17
N GLY A 225 3.24 -15.75 -7.81
CA GLY A 225 4.39 -15.10 -8.45
C GLY A 225 4.06 -14.39 -9.76
N ARG A 226 2.78 -14.05 -9.99
CA ARG A 226 2.32 -13.33 -11.19
C ARG A 226 2.30 -11.82 -10.89
N LEU A 227 2.82 -11.05 -11.84
CA LEU A 227 2.70 -9.59 -11.82
C LEU A 227 1.37 -9.15 -12.46
N GLU A 228 0.92 -7.97 -12.12
CA GLU A 228 -0.19 -7.33 -12.78
C GLU A 228 0.17 -6.92 -14.22
N MET A 229 -0.85 -6.92 -15.08
CA MET A 229 -0.70 -6.54 -16.49
C MET A 229 -0.52 -5.02 -16.64
N ASP A 230 -1.16 -4.24 -15.79
CA ASP A 230 -1.03 -2.77 -15.69
C ASP A 230 -1.11 -2.36 -14.23
N THR A 231 -0.21 -1.48 -13.77
CA THR A 231 -0.21 -0.92 -12.41
C THR A 231 -0.48 0.58 -12.41
N LEU A 232 -0.63 1.20 -13.59
CA LEU A 232 -0.96 2.62 -13.69
C LEU A 232 -2.43 2.90 -13.37
N ASN A 233 -3.28 1.89 -13.43
CA ASN A 233 -4.70 1.92 -13.08
C ASN A 233 -4.98 1.52 -11.61
N ASN A 234 -3.94 1.22 -10.84
CA ASN A 234 -4.00 0.89 -9.41
C ASN A 234 -4.22 2.12 -8.52
N TRP A 235 -4.42 3.29 -9.09
CA TRP A 235 -4.50 4.57 -8.41
C TRP A 235 -5.83 5.26 -8.68
N GLY A 236 -6.43 5.81 -7.64
CA GLY A 236 -7.55 6.74 -7.74
C GLY A 236 -7.28 7.94 -6.86
N GLN A 237 -7.73 9.12 -7.28
CA GLN A 237 -7.50 10.36 -6.54
C GLN A 237 -8.70 11.29 -6.56
N VAL A 238 -8.73 12.18 -5.57
CA VAL A 238 -9.65 13.31 -5.54
C VAL A 238 -8.95 14.50 -4.90
N CYS A 239 -9.06 15.68 -5.53
CA CYS A 239 -8.59 16.92 -4.93
C CYS A 239 -9.68 17.51 -4.07
N ILE A 240 -9.34 17.87 -2.85
CA ILE A 240 -10.26 18.39 -1.83
C ILE A 240 -9.75 19.69 -1.23
N LEU A 241 -10.65 20.55 -0.85
CA LEU A 241 -10.40 21.73 -0.02
C LEU A 241 -11.05 21.48 1.34
N LEU A 242 -10.25 21.56 2.41
CA LEU A 242 -10.71 21.52 3.80
C LEU A 242 -10.81 22.96 4.33
N ASP A 243 -11.94 23.31 4.93
CA ASP A 243 -12.21 24.66 5.48
C ASP A 243 -13.01 24.55 6.79
N ARG A 244 -12.51 25.18 7.85
CA ARG A 244 -13.15 25.28 9.17
C ARG A 244 -13.56 26.72 9.53
N SER A 245 -13.58 27.63 8.56
CA SER A 245 -13.94 29.04 8.80
C SER A 245 -15.35 29.24 9.37
N SER A 246 -16.27 28.31 9.11
CA SER A 246 -17.62 28.26 9.68
C SER A 246 -17.65 27.80 11.14
N GLY A 247 -16.59 27.18 11.65
CA GLY A 247 -16.48 26.55 12.97
C GLY A 247 -16.68 25.04 12.96
N GLU A 248 -17.06 24.46 11.82
CA GLU A 248 -17.16 23.03 11.55
C GLU A 248 -16.32 22.70 10.32
N LEU A 249 -15.88 21.46 10.19
CA LEU A 249 -15.16 21.04 8.99
C LEU A 249 -16.12 20.96 7.80
N GLU A 250 -15.78 21.69 6.76
CA GLU A 250 -16.41 21.58 5.44
C GLU A 250 -15.39 21.06 4.43
N MET A 251 -15.82 20.23 3.50
CA MET A 251 -14.99 19.72 2.41
C MET A 251 -15.65 20.04 1.07
N THR A 252 -14.86 20.54 0.14
CA THR A 252 -15.30 20.78 -1.25
C THR A 252 -14.38 20.00 -2.18
N ILE A 253 -14.98 19.29 -3.15
CA ILE A 253 -14.22 18.65 -4.22
C ILE A 253 -13.79 19.71 -5.22
N ASP A 254 -12.49 19.75 -5.51
CA ASP A 254 -11.95 20.60 -6.57
C ASP A 254 -11.96 19.80 -7.88
N PRO A 255 -12.75 20.26 -8.89
CA PRO A 255 -12.81 19.56 -10.16
C PRO A 255 -11.53 19.69 -11.01
N ASP A 256 -10.65 20.64 -10.67
CA ASP A 256 -9.34 20.80 -11.32
C ASP A 256 -8.29 19.99 -10.54
N CYS A 257 -8.34 18.68 -10.75
CA CYS A 257 -7.49 17.70 -10.05
C CYS A 257 -6.50 17.07 -11.05
N PRO A 258 -5.31 17.65 -11.24
CA PRO A 258 -4.29 17.03 -12.07
C PRO A 258 -3.81 15.72 -11.43
N PRO A 259 -3.38 14.73 -12.25
CA PRO A 259 -2.78 13.52 -11.71
C PRO A 259 -1.65 13.83 -10.72
N TYR A 260 -1.65 13.13 -9.58
CA TYR A 260 -0.53 13.20 -8.64
C TYR A 260 0.76 12.84 -9.36
N VAL A 261 1.82 13.58 -9.09
CA VAL A 261 3.17 13.28 -9.55
C VAL A 261 4.11 13.24 -8.35
N ASP A 262 4.98 12.25 -8.34
CA ASP A 262 6.00 12.16 -7.30
C ASP A 262 7.04 13.28 -7.42
N CYS A 263 7.96 13.35 -6.48
CA CYS A 263 9.00 14.39 -6.47
C CYS A 263 9.96 14.32 -7.67
N GLN A 264 9.99 13.24 -8.44
CA GLN A 264 10.72 13.13 -9.72
C GLN A 264 9.87 13.56 -10.91
N GLY A 265 8.59 13.88 -10.70
CA GLY A 265 7.66 14.23 -11.76
C GLY A 265 7.05 13.03 -12.49
N THR A 266 7.11 11.85 -11.89
CA THR A 266 6.50 10.63 -12.43
C THR A 266 5.03 10.58 -12.02
N PRO A 267 4.07 10.52 -12.95
CA PRO A 267 2.66 10.31 -12.62
C PRO A 267 2.48 9.02 -11.82
N TYR A 268 1.75 9.13 -10.71
CA TYR A 268 1.51 8.01 -9.78
C TYR A 268 2.78 7.30 -9.29
N GLY A 269 3.91 8.02 -9.28
CA GLY A 269 5.18 7.51 -8.80
C GLY A 269 5.26 7.42 -7.28
N ASN A 270 6.20 6.63 -6.78
CA ASN A 270 6.36 6.34 -5.35
C ASN A 270 7.55 7.06 -4.71
N VAL A 271 8.29 7.86 -5.47
CA VAL A 271 9.48 8.52 -4.96
C VAL A 271 9.08 9.74 -4.12
N GLN A 272 9.41 9.70 -2.83
CA GLN A 272 9.11 10.78 -1.90
C GLN A 272 10.38 11.60 -1.60
N PRO A 273 10.24 12.89 -1.23
CA PRO A 273 11.33 13.63 -0.63
C PRO A 273 11.69 13.01 0.73
N ASP A 274 12.96 12.94 1.02
CA ASP A 274 13.42 12.57 2.35
C ASP A 274 13.21 13.70 3.37
N CYS A 275 13.58 13.51 4.63
CA CYS A 275 13.38 14.51 5.68
C CYS A 275 14.20 15.81 5.48
N ASN A 276 15.16 15.82 4.55
CA ASN A 276 15.89 17.00 4.12
C ASN A 276 15.27 17.69 2.90
N GLY A 277 14.21 17.09 2.33
CA GLY A 277 13.55 17.54 1.10
C GLY A 277 14.27 17.10 -0.18
N GLU A 278 15.21 16.16 -0.10
CA GLU A 278 15.88 15.60 -1.27
C GLU A 278 15.06 14.47 -1.87
N CYS A 279 14.67 14.62 -3.12
CA CYS A 279 13.82 13.64 -3.82
C CYS A 279 14.54 12.31 -3.97
N GLY A 280 13.94 11.23 -3.43
CA GLY A 280 14.54 9.91 -3.40
C GLY A 280 15.77 9.80 -2.51
N GLY A 281 16.00 10.77 -1.64
CA GLY A 281 17.04 10.72 -0.63
C GLY A 281 16.76 9.65 0.44
N THR A 282 17.76 9.39 1.27
CA THR A 282 17.70 8.35 2.31
C THR A 282 17.69 8.92 3.73
N ALA A 283 17.62 10.25 3.89
CA ALA A 283 17.61 10.86 5.20
C ALA A 283 16.30 10.57 5.94
N VAL A 284 16.38 9.97 7.11
CA VAL A 284 15.25 9.63 7.97
C VAL A 284 15.24 10.57 9.17
N ARG A 285 14.07 11.09 9.55
CA ARG A 285 13.95 11.97 10.71
C ARG A 285 14.37 11.22 11.98
N GLY A 286 15.40 11.71 12.67
CA GLY A 286 15.94 11.09 13.88
C GLY A 286 17.00 10.02 13.61
N ASP A 287 17.41 9.84 12.36
CA ASP A 287 18.58 9.06 11.97
C ASP A 287 19.82 9.97 12.12
N LEU A 288 20.50 9.85 13.25
CA LEU A 288 21.64 10.72 13.60
C LEU A 288 22.96 10.21 13.05
N ASP A 289 23.07 8.91 12.79
CA ASP A 289 24.27 8.28 12.24
C ASP A 289 24.23 8.12 10.71
N ALA A 290 23.14 8.57 10.08
CA ALA A 290 22.90 8.47 8.63
C ALA A 290 22.92 7.04 8.09
N SER A 291 22.44 6.07 8.89
CA SER A 291 22.31 4.66 8.49
C SER A 291 21.15 4.40 7.50
N GLY A 292 20.23 5.37 7.37
CA GLY A 292 19.02 5.27 6.55
C GLY A 292 17.84 4.62 7.30
N SER A 293 17.95 4.47 8.63
CA SER A 293 16.88 3.95 9.48
C SER A 293 16.88 4.64 10.84
N GLN A 294 15.75 4.64 11.54
CA GLN A 294 15.66 5.09 12.92
C GLN A 294 15.85 3.90 13.86
N GLU A 295 16.91 3.90 14.65
CA GLU A 295 17.26 2.77 15.51
C GLU A 295 17.79 3.20 16.88
N MET A 296 18.15 2.20 17.72
CA MET A 296 18.59 2.48 19.09
C MET A 296 19.93 3.22 19.17
N THR A 297 20.76 3.15 18.15
CA THR A 297 22.02 3.92 18.04
C THR A 297 21.75 5.41 17.93
N ASP A 298 20.74 5.84 17.17
CA ASP A 298 20.31 7.23 17.07
C ASP A 298 19.85 7.79 18.43
N ALA A 299 19.10 6.96 19.16
CA ALA A 299 18.66 7.35 20.51
C ALA A 299 19.84 7.53 21.48
N ALA A 300 20.91 6.75 21.33
CA ALA A 300 22.13 6.88 22.12
C ALA A 300 22.89 8.17 21.77
N GLU A 301 23.03 8.50 20.48
CA GLU A 301 23.65 9.76 20.04
C GLU A 301 22.86 10.98 20.47
N TYR A 302 21.51 10.90 20.48
CA TYR A 302 20.67 12.01 20.97
C TYR A 302 20.91 12.31 22.47
N VAL A 303 21.16 11.26 23.28
CA VAL A 303 21.46 11.42 24.72
C VAL A 303 22.83 12.08 24.94
N ASP A 304 23.79 11.84 24.08
CA ASP A 304 25.13 12.45 24.16
C ASP A 304 25.15 13.92 23.68
N LEU A 305 24.06 14.39 22.99
CA LEU A 305 23.91 15.77 22.53
C LEU A 305 23.21 16.70 23.56
N ILE A 306 22.63 16.14 24.65
CA ILE A 306 21.96 16.86 25.74
C ILE A 306 22.88 16.99 26.94
#